data_fef3f6660e66590369c4d25ac1f18473
#
_entry.id   fef3f6660e66590369c4d25ac1f18473
#
_cell.length_a   1.000
_cell.length_b   1.000
_cell.length_c   1.000
_cell.angle_alpha   90.00
_cell.angle_beta   90.00
_cell.angle_gamma   90.00
#
_symmetry.space_group_name_H-M   'P 1'
#
loop_
_entity.id
_entity.type
_entity.pdbx_description
1 polymer ?
#
loop_
_entity_poly.entity_id
_entity_poly.type
_entity_poly.pdbx_seq_one_letter_code
_entity_poly.pdbx_strand_id
1 'polypeptide(L)'
;VKFGITQSFSCSYLPDEQEQLLVYAEDGELHSQRYSQLIQAGFRRSGEQIYRPHCPACNACKSVRIPVNSFKPSRSQKRLLKANQRFHVLFSESTKETYFPLYERYITERHSDGSMYPPSQTQFDNFVKSDWMKTHYLEAYDGEKLIAVAVTDVVDANVSMRSLSALYTFFDPDYASSSLGTWMILMQIMQARHLGYRYLYLGYYVEGCNKMSYKHKFMPFEQFIDNEWHLMRKNSKIPT
;
A
#
# COMPACT_ATOMS: atom_id res chain seq x y z
N VAL A 1 -4.70 -12.35 22.49
CA VAL A 1 -4.88 -11.97 21.08
C VAL A 1 -5.48 -13.14 20.34
N LYS A 2 -6.67 -12.95 19.73
CA LYS A 2 -7.36 -14.00 18.97
C LYS A 2 -7.11 -13.81 17.48
N PHE A 3 -6.86 -14.92 16.80
CA PHE A 3 -6.76 -14.96 15.35
C PHE A 3 -7.72 -16.03 14.80
N GLY A 4 -8.28 -15.76 13.64
CA GLY A 4 -9.02 -16.73 12.83
C GLY A 4 -8.22 -17.06 11.57
N ILE A 5 -8.50 -18.20 10.99
CA ILE A 5 -7.97 -18.60 9.68
C ILE A 5 -9.15 -18.72 8.72
N THR A 6 -9.05 -18.09 7.55
CA THR A 6 -10.10 -18.19 6.53
C THR A 6 -10.13 -19.59 5.91
N GLN A 7 -11.23 -19.93 5.26
CA GLN A 7 -11.21 -21.03 4.29
C GLN A 7 -10.25 -20.70 3.15
N SER A 8 -9.70 -21.73 2.52
CA SER A 8 -8.87 -21.57 1.33
C SER A 8 -9.71 -21.15 0.13
N PHE A 9 -9.15 -20.24 -0.68
CA PHE A 9 -9.74 -19.79 -1.94
C PHE A 9 -8.65 -19.58 -2.99
N SER A 10 -9.01 -19.42 -4.25
CA SER A 10 -8.05 -19.23 -5.34
C SER A 10 -7.20 -17.99 -5.11
N CYS A 11 -5.88 -18.11 -5.25
CA CYS A 11 -4.96 -17.01 -5.04
C CYS A 11 -5.17 -15.88 -6.07
N SER A 12 -5.22 -14.64 -5.60
CA SER A 12 -5.38 -13.46 -6.45
C SER A 12 -4.11 -13.06 -7.21
N TYR A 13 -2.96 -13.68 -6.91
CA TYR A 13 -1.64 -13.30 -7.44
C TYR A 13 -0.97 -14.38 -8.27
N LEU A 14 -1.06 -15.62 -7.85
CA LEU A 14 -0.42 -16.77 -8.49
C LEU A 14 -1.49 -17.74 -8.98
N PRO A 15 -1.54 -18.02 -10.28
CA PRO A 15 -2.41 -19.06 -10.79
C PRO A 15 -2.01 -20.41 -10.16
N ASP A 16 -2.95 -21.30 -10.00
CA ASP A 16 -2.75 -22.66 -9.44
C ASP A 16 -2.44 -22.73 -7.94
N GLU A 17 -2.36 -21.59 -7.25
CA GLU A 17 -2.16 -21.53 -5.79
C GLU A 17 -3.46 -21.26 -5.05
N GLN A 18 -3.49 -21.71 -3.78
CA GLN A 18 -4.59 -21.43 -2.87
C GLN A 18 -4.17 -20.38 -1.85
N GLU A 19 -5.03 -19.39 -1.65
CA GLU A 19 -4.84 -18.34 -0.66
C GLU A 19 -5.61 -18.66 0.62
N GLN A 20 -4.95 -18.44 1.76
CA GLN A 20 -5.54 -18.51 3.09
C GLN A 20 -5.00 -17.36 3.92
N LEU A 21 -5.86 -16.74 4.71
CA LEU A 21 -5.50 -15.57 5.50
C LEU A 21 -5.58 -15.88 7.00
N LEU A 22 -4.59 -15.41 7.73
CA LEU A 22 -4.65 -15.25 9.18
C LEU A 22 -5.24 -13.87 9.47
N VAL A 23 -6.39 -13.84 10.13
CA VAL A 23 -7.17 -12.63 10.39
C VAL A 23 -7.17 -12.35 11.89
N TYR A 24 -6.92 -11.10 12.28
CA TYR A 24 -7.11 -10.64 13.64
C TYR A 24 -8.60 -10.57 13.95
N ALA A 25 -9.02 -11.25 15.01
CA ALA A 25 -10.44 -11.53 15.33
C ALA A 25 -10.83 -11.06 16.74
N GLU A 26 -10.13 -10.08 17.29
CA GLU A 26 -10.45 -9.53 18.62
C GLU A 26 -11.31 -8.27 18.48
N ASP A 27 -12.43 -8.22 19.16
CA ASP A 27 -13.26 -7.02 19.26
C ASP A 27 -12.69 -6.10 20.35
N GLY A 28 -12.63 -4.79 20.12
CA GLY A 28 -12.22 -3.84 21.15
C GLY A 28 -11.66 -2.51 20.66
N GLU A 29 -11.57 -1.56 21.56
CA GLU A 29 -11.20 -0.16 21.30
C GLU A 29 -9.71 0.07 20.93
N LEU A 30 -8.86 -0.97 20.96
CA LEU A 30 -7.42 -0.85 20.78
C LEU A 30 -6.91 -1.24 19.38
N HIS A 31 -7.77 -1.21 18.36
CA HIS A 31 -7.39 -1.65 17.01
C HIS A 31 -6.19 -0.89 16.43
N SER A 32 -6.11 0.43 16.56
CA SER A 32 -4.99 1.22 16.03
C SER A 32 -3.65 0.90 16.71
N GLN A 33 -3.65 0.72 18.04
CA GLN A 33 -2.46 0.30 18.79
C GLN A 33 -2.05 -1.11 18.41
N ARG A 34 -3.01 -2.01 18.30
CA ARG A 34 -2.77 -3.40 17.92
C ARG A 34 -2.26 -3.49 16.49
N TYR A 35 -2.84 -2.71 15.59
CA TYR A 35 -2.36 -2.63 14.20
C TYR A 35 -0.93 -2.10 14.11
N SER A 36 -0.54 -1.12 14.93
CA SER A 36 0.84 -0.64 15.00
C SER A 36 1.86 -1.73 15.39
N GLN A 37 1.44 -2.74 16.15
CA GLN A 37 2.24 -3.93 16.46
C GLN A 37 2.19 -4.97 15.33
N LEU A 38 0.98 -5.26 14.85
CA LEU A 38 0.74 -6.30 13.85
C LEU A 38 1.35 -5.97 12.48
N ILE A 39 1.38 -4.70 12.06
CA ILE A 39 2.01 -4.32 10.80
C ILE A 39 3.52 -4.62 10.79
N GLN A 40 4.17 -4.56 11.96
CA GLN A 40 5.58 -4.94 12.11
C GLN A 40 5.78 -6.46 12.01
N ALA A 41 4.74 -7.24 12.27
CA ALA A 41 4.71 -8.71 12.09
C ALA A 41 4.14 -9.11 10.71
N GLY A 42 4.18 -8.20 9.74
CA GLY A 42 3.80 -8.47 8.36
C GLY A 42 2.31 -8.39 8.06
N PHE A 43 1.47 -7.98 9.01
CA PHE A 43 0.03 -7.80 8.78
C PHE A 43 -0.26 -6.53 7.97
N ARG A 44 -1.43 -6.52 7.35
CA ARG A 44 -2.00 -5.40 6.58
C ARG A 44 -3.46 -5.24 6.96
N ARG A 45 -4.08 -4.13 6.54
CA ARG A 45 -5.53 -3.97 6.65
C ARG A 45 -6.22 -3.85 5.29
N SER A 46 -7.47 -4.19 5.25
CA SER A 46 -8.40 -3.86 4.18
C SER A 46 -9.75 -3.53 4.83
N GLY A 47 -10.21 -2.29 4.68
CA GLY A 47 -11.35 -1.80 5.46
C GLY A 47 -11.09 -1.95 6.98
N GLU A 48 -12.00 -2.60 7.67
CA GLU A 48 -11.90 -2.87 9.11
C GLU A 48 -11.03 -4.09 9.45
N GLN A 49 -10.70 -4.93 8.47
CA GLN A 49 -10.06 -6.21 8.69
C GLN A 49 -8.52 -6.10 8.69
N ILE A 50 -7.88 -6.67 9.72
CA ILE A 50 -6.42 -6.81 9.80
C ILE A 50 -6.05 -8.26 9.50
N TYR A 51 -5.16 -8.49 8.54
CA TYR A 51 -4.82 -9.82 8.04
C TYR A 51 -3.38 -9.94 7.55
N ARG A 52 -2.93 -11.17 7.40
CA ARG A 52 -1.74 -11.53 6.61
C ARG A 52 -1.96 -12.86 5.89
N PRO A 53 -1.29 -13.09 4.75
CA PRO A 53 -1.28 -14.41 4.11
C PRO A 53 -0.75 -15.48 5.05
N HIS A 54 -1.40 -16.65 5.03
CA HIS A 54 -1.04 -17.83 5.82
C HIS A 54 -1.37 -19.10 5.03
N CYS A 55 -0.82 -19.17 3.83
CA CYS A 55 -1.11 -20.25 2.89
C CYS A 55 -0.35 -21.53 3.28
N PRO A 56 -1.01 -22.70 3.29
CA PRO A 56 -0.38 -23.95 3.75
C PRO A 56 0.81 -24.40 2.90
N ALA A 57 0.77 -24.14 1.59
CA ALA A 57 1.75 -24.62 0.62
C ALA A 57 2.57 -23.51 -0.05
N CYS A 58 2.30 -22.23 0.26
CA CYS A 58 2.93 -21.09 -0.43
C CYS A 58 3.41 -20.03 0.57
N ASN A 59 4.60 -19.50 0.36
CA ASN A 59 5.21 -18.43 1.15
C ASN A 59 5.72 -17.28 0.28
N ALA A 60 5.12 -17.05 -0.87
CA ALA A 60 5.57 -16.05 -1.85
C ALA A 60 5.25 -14.58 -1.45
N CYS A 61 4.24 -14.37 -0.59
CA CYS A 61 3.82 -13.04 -0.16
C CYS A 61 4.72 -12.52 0.96
N LYS A 62 5.59 -11.57 0.64
CA LYS A 62 6.49 -10.95 1.62
C LYS A 62 6.07 -9.49 1.85
N SER A 63 5.82 -9.12 3.11
CA SER A 63 5.54 -7.70 3.43
C SER A 63 6.78 -6.84 3.15
N VAL A 64 6.56 -5.63 2.59
CA VAL A 64 7.63 -4.71 2.19
C VAL A 64 7.42 -3.35 2.83
N ARG A 65 8.51 -2.75 3.34
CA ARG A 65 8.54 -1.37 3.80
C ARG A 65 9.82 -0.65 3.34
N ILE A 66 9.73 0.66 3.20
CA ILE A 66 10.84 1.52 2.82
C ILE A 66 11.32 2.28 4.06
N PRO A 67 12.59 2.15 4.49
CA PRO A 67 13.18 3.02 5.50
C PRO A 67 13.41 4.40 4.88
N VAL A 68 12.47 5.34 5.12
CA VAL A 68 12.37 6.58 4.35
C VAL A 68 13.60 7.47 4.45
N ASN A 69 14.30 7.47 5.60
CA ASN A 69 15.51 8.26 5.78
C ASN A 69 16.71 7.74 4.98
N SER A 70 16.74 6.43 4.71
CA SER A 70 17.81 5.80 3.93
C SER A 70 17.50 5.75 2.43
N PHE A 71 16.25 5.97 2.03
CA PHE A 71 15.84 5.94 0.64
C PHE A 71 16.46 7.09 -0.15
N LYS A 72 16.98 6.77 -1.35
CA LYS A 72 17.49 7.75 -2.29
C LYS A 72 16.86 7.49 -3.67
N PRO A 73 16.17 8.47 -4.26
CA PRO A 73 15.60 8.30 -5.59
C PRO A 73 16.65 7.92 -6.63
N SER A 74 16.36 6.92 -7.44
CA SER A 74 17.17 6.54 -8.60
C SER A 74 17.20 7.64 -9.68
N ARG A 75 18.05 7.50 -10.69
CA ARG A 75 18.09 8.46 -11.80
C ARG A 75 16.73 8.58 -12.52
N SER A 76 16.04 7.47 -12.73
CA SER A 76 14.71 7.47 -13.36
C SER A 76 13.66 8.13 -12.47
N GLN A 77 13.69 7.85 -11.15
CA GLN A 77 12.77 8.48 -10.19
C GLN A 77 13.03 10.00 -10.06
N LYS A 78 14.28 10.46 -10.09
CA LYS A 78 14.60 11.89 -10.12
C LYS A 78 14.06 12.57 -11.38
N ARG A 79 14.18 11.90 -12.55
CA ARG A 79 13.58 12.40 -13.80
C ARG A 79 12.06 12.46 -13.71
N LEU A 80 11.43 11.45 -13.12
CA LEU A 80 9.98 11.42 -12.90
C LEU A 80 9.51 12.55 -11.98
N LEU A 81 10.21 12.79 -10.87
CA LEU A 81 9.93 13.91 -9.97
C LEU A 81 10.00 15.24 -10.72
N LYS A 82 11.03 15.43 -11.56
CA LYS A 82 11.19 16.64 -12.38
C LYS A 82 10.09 16.78 -13.42
N ALA A 83 9.72 15.71 -14.12
CA ALA A 83 8.69 15.73 -15.16
C ALA A 83 7.30 16.08 -14.60
N ASN A 84 7.03 15.68 -13.36
CA ASN A 84 5.74 15.90 -12.70
C ASN A 84 5.71 17.13 -11.77
N GLN A 85 6.70 18.05 -11.87
CA GLN A 85 6.76 19.27 -11.03
C GLN A 85 5.55 20.19 -11.19
N ARG A 86 4.85 20.11 -12.32
CA ARG A 86 3.64 20.90 -12.57
C ARG A 86 2.44 20.45 -11.71
N PHE A 87 2.45 19.22 -11.25
CA PHE A 87 1.39 18.69 -10.38
C PHE A 87 1.63 19.10 -8.94
N HIS A 88 0.56 19.44 -8.25
CA HIS A 88 0.64 19.70 -6.81
C HIS A 88 -0.07 18.62 -6.02
N VAL A 89 0.41 18.37 -4.81
CA VAL A 89 -0.13 17.35 -3.90
C VAL A 89 -0.69 18.03 -2.67
N LEU A 90 -1.93 17.71 -2.35
CA LEU A 90 -2.63 18.13 -1.14
C LEU A 90 -2.90 16.92 -0.24
N PHE A 91 -3.16 17.21 1.03
CA PHE A 91 -3.56 16.20 2.01
C PHE A 91 -4.98 16.44 2.47
N SER A 92 -5.79 15.39 2.46
CA SER A 92 -7.12 15.37 3.06
C SER A 92 -7.17 14.29 4.14
N GLU A 93 -7.88 14.55 5.23
CA GLU A 93 -8.17 13.55 6.28
C GLU A 93 -9.57 12.93 6.11
N SER A 94 -10.30 13.34 5.08
CA SER A 94 -11.63 12.84 4.75
C SER A 94 -11.73 12.51 3.26
N THR A 95 -12.62 11.56 2.93
CA THR A 95 -12.96 11.25 1.55
C THR A 95 -13.73 12.39 0.90
N LYS A 96 -13.63 12.53 -0.41
CA LYS A 96 -14.39 13.49 -1.23
C LYS A 96 -15.25 12.74 -2.25
N GLU A 97 -16.36 13.34 -2.65
CA GLU A 97 -17.26 12.77 -3.67
C GLU A 97 -16.54 12.52 -5.01
N THR A 98 -15.51 13.30 -5.30
CA THR A 98 -14.71 13.19 -6.53
C THR A 98 -13.83 11.94 -6.58
N TYR A 99 -13.63 11.22 -5.47
CA TYR A 99 -12.74 10.05 -5.44
C TYR A 99 -13.34 8.85 -6.15
N PHE A 100 -14.61 8.55 -5.90
CA PHE A 100 -15.23 7.37 -6.49
C PHE A 100 -15.29 7.43 -8.02
N PRO A 101 -15.70 8.53 -8.68
CA PRO A 101 -15.66 8.63 -10.13
C PRO A 101 -14.26 8.41 -10.72
N LEU A 102 -13.20 8.90 -10.07
CA LEU A 102 -11.82 8.66 -10.48
C LEU A 102 -11.42 7.18 -10.31
N TYR A 103 -11.79 6.58 -9.17
CA TYR A 103 -11.57 5.16 -8.90
C TYR A 103 -12.31 4.26 -9.88
N GLU A 104 -13.60 4.52 -10.12
CA GLU A 104 -14.43 3.78 -11.06
C GLU A 104 -13.82 3.76 -12.47
N ARG A 105 -13.40 4.90 -12.95
CA ARG A 105 -12.73 5.03 -14.24
C ARG A 105 -11.41 4.25 -14.27
N TYR A 106 -10.59 4.36 -13.21
CA TYR A 106 -9.33 3.66 -13.07
C TYR A 106 -9.50 2.14 -13.10
N ILE A 107 -10.46 1.59 -12.35
CA ILE A 107 -10.74 0.15 -12.32
C ILE A 107 -11.25 -0.33 -13.67
N THR A 108 -12.19 0.38 -14.26
CA THR A 108 -12.84 0.01 -15.53
C THR A 108 -11.84 -0.02 -16.69
N GLU A 109 -10.96 0.98 -16.80
CA GLU A 109 -10.06 1.10 -17.94
C GLU A 109 -8.75 0.31 -17.76
N ARG A 110 -8.32 0.02 -16.52
CA ARG A 110 -7.01 -0.58 -16.28
C ARG A 110 -7.03 -1.92 -15.55
N HIS A 111 -8.11 -2.29 -14.90
CA HIS A 111 -8.21 -3.45 -14.02
C HIS A 111 -9.53 -4.21 -14.18
N SER A 112 -10.10 -4.21 -15.37
CA SER A 112 -11.34 -4.93 -15.68
C SER A 112 -11.23 -6.46 -15.53
N ASP A 113 -10.01 -6.98 -15.46
CA ASP A 113 -9.68 -8.38 -15.18
C ASP A 113 -9.48 -8.70 -13.69
N GLY A 114 -9.55 -7.68 -12.83
CA GLY A 114 -9.27 -7.81 -11.40
C GLY A 114 -10.52 -8.06 -10.54
N SER A 115 -10.29 -8.49 -9.31
CA SER A 115 -11.36 -8.78 -8.32
C SER A 115 -12.15 -7.55 -7.85
N MET A 116 -11.66 -6.34 -8.15
CA MET A 116 -12.33 -5.07 -7.82
C MET A 116 -13.29 -4.60 -8.93
N TYR A 117 -13.37 -5.31 -10.04
CA TYR A 117 -14.30 -5.05 -11.13
C TYR A 117 -15.55 -5.96 -11.02
N PRO A 118 -16.77 -5.45 -11.27
CA PRO A 118 -17.11 -4.05 -11.54
C PRO A 118 -17.01 -3.19 -10.26
N PRO A 119 -16.54 -1.93 -10.38
CA PRO A 119 -16.43 -1.04 -9.23
C PRO A 119 -17.81 -0.67 -8.68
N SER A 120 -17.95 -0.58 -7.36
CA SER A 120 -19.15 -0.09 -6.69
C SER A 120 -18.79 0.89 -5.57
N GLN A 121 -19.66 1.86 -5.30
CA GLN A 121 -19.46 2.86 -4.24
C GLN A 121 -19.35 2.17 -2.86
N THR A 122 -20.21 1.21 -2.57
CA THR A 122 -20.20 0.47 -1.31
C THR A 122 -18.90 -0.29 -1.10
N GLN A 123 -18.42 -0.98 -2.14
CA GLN A 123 -17.14 -1.70 -2.07
C GLN A 123 -15.96 -0.73 -1.87
N PHE A 124 -15.97 0.41 -2.59
CA PHE A 124 -14.98 1.45 -2.43
C PHE A 124 -14.94 2.00 -1.00
N ASP A 125 -16.10 2.36 -0.45
CA ASP A 125 -16.21 2.90 0.90
C ASP A 125 -15.74 1.88 1.96
N ASN A 126 -16.18 0.63 1.86
CA ASN A 126 -15.76 -0.44 2.76
C ASN A 126 -14.26 -0.74 2.72
N PHE A 127 -13.63 -0.47 1.59
CA PHE A 127 -12.21 -0.70 1.40
C PHE A 127 -11.34 0.46 1.91
N VAL A 128 -11.73 1.72 1.62
CA VAL A 128 -10.88 2.88 1.93
C VAL A 128 -11.11 3.45 3.31
N LYS A 129 -12.36 3.37 3.83
CA LYS A 129 -12.72 3.92 5.14
C LYS A 129 -12.42 2.93 6.26
N SER A 130 -12.19 3.48 7.46
CA SER A 130 -12.08 2.71 8.69
C SER A 130 -12.42 3.62 9.87
N ASP A 131 -13.19 3.10 10.82
CA ASP A 131 -13.61 3.85 12.01
C ASP A 131 -12.47 3.94 13.05
N TRP A 132 -11.51 3.01 13.01
CA TRP A 132 -10.42 2.94 13.98
C TRP A 132 -9.07 3.37 13.42
N MET A 133 -8.92 3.54 12.08
CA MET A 133 -7.65 3.88 11.45
C MET A 133 -7.65 5.31 10.91
N LYS A 134 -6.69 6.11 11.38
CA LYS A 134 -6.46 7.43 10.79
C LYS A 134 -5.88 7.25 9.38
N THR A 135 -6.60 7.78 8.39
CA THR A 135 -6.23 7.69 6.99
C THR A 135 -6.05 9.07 6.39
N HIS A 136 -4.95 9.29 5.68
CA HIS A 136 -4.71 10.45 4.84
C HIS A 136 -4.91 10.08 3.37
N TYR A 137 -5.50 10.99 2.63
CA TYR A 137 -5.67 10.91 1.19
C TYR A 137 -4.72 11.91 0.55
N LEU A 138 -3.64 11.42 -0.08
CA LEU A 138 -2.77 12.26 -0.89
C LEU A 138 -3.44 12.47 -2.22
N GLU A 139 -3.81 13.71 -2.50
CA GLU A 139 -4.49 14.12 -3.72
C GLU A 139 -3.49 14.79 -4.65
N ALA A 140 -3.40 14.36 -5.89
CA ALA A 140 -2.60 15.02 -6.91
C ALA A 140 -3.51 15.76 -7.90
N TYR A 141 -3.11 16.96 -8.26
CA TYR A 141 -3.85 17.85 -9.14
C TYR A 141 -3.00 18.37 -10.31
N ASP A 142 -3.61 18.46 -11.49
CA ASP A 142 -3.12 19.24 -12.64
C ASP A 142 -4.04 20.47 -12.78
N GLY A 143 -3.58 21.62 -12.31
CA GLY A 143 -4.46 22.76 -12.08
C GLY A 143 -5.54 22.44 -11.04
N GLU A 144 -6.81 22.52 -11.41
CA GLU A 144 -7.95 22.18 -10.56
C GLU A 144 -8.43 20.73 -10.72
N LYS A 145 -7.89 20.00 -11.70
CA LYS A 145 -8.30 18.63 -11.99
C LYS A 145 -7.61 17.64 -11.04
N LEU A 146 -8.42 16.89 -10.28
CA LEU A 146 -7.94 15.75 -9.51
C LEU A 146 -7.48 14.64 -10.46
N ILE A 147 -6.19 14.22 -10.38
CA ILE A 147 -5.60 13.24 -11.29
C ILE A 147 -5.14 11.96 -10.60
N ALA A 148 -4.93 11.98 -9.29
CA ALA A 148 -4.60 10.78 -8.51
C ALA A 148 -4.97 10.95 -7.05
N VAL A 149 -5.25 9.81 -6.39
CA VAL A 149 -5.42 9.72 -4.94
C VAL A 149 -4.63 8.51 -4.43
N ALA A 150 -3.80 8.73 -3.40
CA ALA A 150 -3.14 7.65 -2.66
C ALA A 150 -3.72 7.57 -1.25
N VAL A 151 -4.45 6.49 -0.99
CA VAL A 151 -5.01 6.18 0.33
C VAL A 151 -3.88 5.69 1.22
N THR A 152 -3.64 6.38 2.33
CA THR A 152 -2.45 6.20 3.16
C THR A 152 -2.82 6.17 4.63
N ASP A 153 -2.61 5.05 5.29
CA ASP A 153 -2.84 4.94 6.73
C ASP A 153 -1.72 5.57 7.54
N VAL A 154 -2.07 6.21 8.63
CA VAL A 154 -1.15 6.83 9.58
C VAL A 154 -0.98 5.91 10.78
N VAL A 155 0.14 5.20 10.83
CA VAL A 155 0.46 4.23 11.88
C VAL A 155 1.37 4.92 12.91
N ASP A 156 0.78 5.60 13.89
CA ASP A 156 1.49 6.46 14.84
C ASP A 156 1.25 6.14 16.33
N ALA A 157 0.46 5.13 16.64
CA ALA A 157 0.17 4.72 18.01
C ALA A 157 1.43 4.29 18.80
N ASN A 158 2.51 3.88 18.12
CA ASN A 158 3.83 3.65 18.71
C ASN A 158 4.80 4.73 18.24
N VAL A 159 5.17 5.65 19.13
CA VAL A 159 6.01 6.82 18.81
C VAL A 159 7.36 6.44 18.20
N SER A 160 7.98 5.35 18.66
CA SER A 160 9.30 4.91 18.15
C SER A 160 9.20 4.25 16.75
N MET A 161 8.01 3.86 16.31
CA MET A 161 7.76 3.12 15.09
C MET A 161 6.77 3.81 14.14
N ARG A 162 6.57 5.11 14.31
CA ARG A 162 5.68 5.91 13.45
C ARG A 162 5.99 5.69 11.98
N SER A 163 4.94 5.41 11.22
CA SER A 163 5.05 4.99 9.82
C SER A 163 3.81 5.41 9.02
N LEU A 164 3.94 5.45 7.72
CA LEU A 164 2.81 5.46 6.79
C LEU A 164 2.63 4.07 6.17
N SER A 165 1.43 3.77 5.77
CA SER A 165 1.10 2.53 5.06
C SER A 165 0.30 2.85 3.81
N ALA A 166 0.90 2.64 2.64
CA ALA A 166 0.26 2.78 1.35
C ALA A 166 -0.78 1.67 1.18
N LEU A 167 -2.06 2.03 1.26
CA LEU A 167 -3.15 1.09 1.10
C LEU A 167 -3.46 0.86 -0.37
N TYR A 168 -3.77 1.92 -1.09
CA TYR A 168 -4.13 1.86 -2.50
C TYR A 168 -3.90 3.20 -3.20
N THR A 169 -3.55 3.17 -4.48
CA THR A 169 -3.45 4.37 -5.32
C THR A 169 -4.23 4.17 -6.60
N PHE A 170 -5.09 5.11 -6.93
CA PHE A 170 -5.82 5.16 -8.18
C PHE A 170 -5.62 6.52 -8.85
N PHE A 171 -5.66 6.54 -10.17
CA PHE A 171 -5.35 7.75 -10.94
C PHE A 171 -6.05 7.77 -12.30
N ASP A 172 -6.14 8.97 -12.87
CA ASP A 172 -6.73 9.19 -14.18
C ASP A 172 -5.91 8.47 -15.27
N PRO A 173 -6.52 7.52 -16.01
CA PRO A 173 -5.84 6.77 -17.06
C PRO A 173 -5.23 7.64 -18.17
N ASP A 174 -5.75 8.83 -18.43
CA ASP A 174 -5.21 9.76 -19.43
C ASP A 174 -3.78 10.23 -19.06
N TYR A 175 -3.40 10.11 -17.79
CA TYR A 175 -2.06 10.46 -17.30
C TYR A 175 -1.11 9.25 -17.21
N ALA A 176 -1.37 8.17 -17.95
CA ALA A 176 -0.56 6.95 -17.91
C ALA A 176 0.94 7.21 -18.20
N SER A 177 1.25 8.15 -19.12
CA SER A 177 2.62 8.56 -19.44
C SER A 177 3.36 9.24 -18.28
N SER A 178 2.63 9.81 -17.33
CA SER A 178 3.18 10.50 -16.15
C SER A 178 3.59 9.53 -15.03
N SER A 179 3.37 8.22 -15.18
CA SER A 179 3.70 7.18 -14.19
C SER A 179 3.24 7.54 -12.77
N LEU A 180 1.99 8.00 -12.64
CA LEU A 180 1.44 8.56 -11.40
C LEU A 180 1.51 7.57 -10.22
N GLY A 181 1.31 6.28 -10.44
CA GLY A 181 1.42 5.28 -9.37
C GLY A 181 2.81 5.28 -8.70
N THR A 182 3.88 5.29 -9.50
CA THR A 182 5.25 5.38 -8.97
C THR A 182 5.52 6.75 -8.33
N TRP A 183 5.04 7.82 -8.96
CA TRP A 183 5.23 9.17 -8.47
C TRP A 183 4.52 9.40 -7.12
N MET A 184 3.30 8.89 -6.94
CA MET A 184 2.58 8.98 -5.66
C MET A 184 3.29 8.26 -4.53
N ILE A 185 3.95 7.12 -4.78
CA ILE A 185 4.80 6.46 -3.77
C ILE A 185 5.97 7.36 -3.36
N LEU A 186 6.60 8.06 -4.32
CA LEU A 186 7.66 9.02 -4.01
C LEU A 186 7.13 10.18 -3.14
N MET A 187 5.92 10.66 -3.42
CA MET A 187 5.25 11.69 -2.59
C MET A 187 4.97 11.17 -1.18
N GLN A 188 4.49 9.93 -1.02
CA GLN A 188 4.29 9.30 0.28
C GLN A 188 5.60 9.15 1.07
N ILE A 189 6.71 8.81 0.42
CA ILE A 189 8.04 8.76 1.05
C ILE A 189 8.46 10.16 1.54
N MET A 190 8.28 11.19 0.70
CA MET A 190 8.60 12.57 1.06
C MET A 190 7.74 13.05 2.24
N GLN A 191 6.47 12.69 2.24
CA GLN A 191 5.56 13.00 3.35
C GLN A 191 5.97 12.30 4.64
N ALA A 192 6.28 11.01 4.58
CA ALA A 192 6.74 10.28 5.76
C ALA A 192 8.00 10.92 6.37
N ARG A 193 8.94 11.38 5.53
CA ARG A 193 10.10 12.15 5.98
C ARG A 193 9.74 13.47 6.63
N HIS A 194 8.85 14.22 6.00
CA HIS A 194 8.40 15.52 6.52
C HIS A 194 7.75 15.38 7.90
N LEU A 195 7.00 14.31 8.12
CA LEU A 195 6.39 13.98 9.40
C LEU A 195 7.36 13.37 10.42
N GLY A 196 8.62 13.13 10.05
CA GLY A 196 9.60 12.45 10.91
C GLY A 196 9.31 10.96 11.14
N TYR A 197 8.57 10.33 10.26
CA TYR A 197 8.24 8.91 10.34
C TYR A 197 9.38 8.04 9.79
N ARG A 198 9.42 6.78 10.23
CA ARG A 198 10.54 5.89 9.92
C ARG A 198 10.35 5.10 8.64
N TYR A 199 9.13 4.66 8.38
CA TYR A 199 8.83 3.72 7.30
C TYR A 199 7.63 4.14 6.48
N LEU A 200 7.65 3.75 5.20
CA LEU A 200 6.47 3.62 4.35
C LEU A 200 6.28 2.14 4.03
N TYR A 201 5.19 1.53 4.52
CA TYR A 201 4.81 0.17 4.15
C TYR A 201 4.12 0.17 2.78
N LEU A 202 4.53 -0.77 1.90
CA LEU A 202 4.00 -0.87 0.52
C LEU A 202 3.08 -2.10 0.30
N GLY A 203 2.72 -2.83 1.35
CA GLY A 203 1.97 -4.06 1.21
C GLY A 203 2.85 -5.25 0.85
N TYR A 204 2.26 -6.28 0.24
CA TYR A 204 3.00 -7.49 -0.12
C TYR A 204 3.71 -7.33 -1.46
N TYR A 205 4.93 -7.84 -1.52
CA TYR A 205 5.57 -8.25 -2.75
C TYR A 205 5.32 -9.76 -2.91
N VAL A 206 4.97 -10.16 -4.12
CA VAL A 206 4.73 -11.56 -4.46
C VAL A 206 5.71 -11.95 -5.54
N GLU A 207 6.61 -12.86 -5.24
CA GLU A 207 7.57 -13.37 -6.21
C GLU A 207 6.83 -14.09 -7.35
N GLY A 208 7.25 -13.83 -8.59
CA GLY A 208 6.56 -14.34 -9.80
C GLY A 208 5.36 -13.50 -10.26
N CYS A 209 4.90 -12.51 -9.47
CA CYS A 209 3.81 -11.62 -9.87
C CYS A 209 4.34 -10.31 -10.46
N ASN A 210 4.24 -10.14 -11.78
CA ASN A 210 4.71 -8.95 -12.50
C ASN A 210 4.03 -7.66 -12.03
N LYS A 211 2.75 -7.73 -11.62
CA LYS A 211 1.98 -6.59 -11.08
C LYS A 211 2.61 -5.99 -9.81
N MET A 212 3.46 -6.76 -9.09
CA MET A 212 4.12 -6.35 -7.84
C MET A 212 5.59 -5.96 -8.02
N SER A 213 6.20 -6.19 -9.19
CA SER A 213 7.64 -6.00 -9.45
C SER A 213 8.14 -4.56 -9.27
N TYR A 214 7.25 -3.57 -9.41
CA TYR A 214 7.60 -2.15 -9.24
C TYR A 214 8.12 -1.82 -7.84
N LYS A 215 7.76 -2.59 -6.80
CA LYS A 215 8.16 -2.35 -5.40
C LYS A 215 9.67 -2.46 -5.20
N HIS A 216 10.34 -3.32 -5.96
CA HIS A 216 11.80 -3.47 -5.96
C HIS A 216 12.57 -2.24 -6.49
N LYS A 217 11.87 -1.30 -7.13
CA LYS A 217 12.49 -0.06 -7.65
C LYS A 217 12.75 0.98 -6.55
N PHE A 218 12.19 0.78 -5.34
CA PHE A 218 12.32 1.72 -4.22
C PHE A 218 13.41 1.28 -3.24
N MET A 219 14.65 1.22 -3.72
CA MET A 219 15.82 0.80 -2.94
C MET A 219 16.39 1.93 -2.05
N PRO A 220 16.90 1.59 -0.84
CA PRO A 220 16.77 0.31 -0.18
C PRO A 220 15.34 0.10 0.35
N PHE A 221 14.89 -1.13 0.40
CA PHE A 221 13.65 -1.50 1.08
C PHE A 221 13.93 -2.64 2.08
N GLU A 222 13.01 -2.87 3.01
CA GLU A 222 13.05 -4.02 3.89
C GLU A 222 11.93 -4.98 3.53
N GLN A 223 12.25 -6.28 3.63
CA GLN A 223 11.33 -7.38 3.36
C GLN A 223 11.18 -8.25 4.61
N PHE A 224 9.96 -8.63 4.94
CA PHE A 224 9.67 -9.46 6.10
C PHE A 224 9.77 -10.93 5.71
N ILE A 225 10.81 -11.60 6.23
CA ILE A 225 11.15 -13.01 5.95
C ILE A 225 11.45 -13.67 7.28
N ASP A 226 10.87 -14.83 7.53
CA ASP A 226 11.12 -15.67 8.73
C ASP A 226 10.95 -14.88 10.05
N ASN A 227 9.91 -14.04 10.10
CA ASN A 227 9.55 -13.17 11.23
C ASN A 227 10.56 -12.04 11.51
N GLU A 228 11.44 -11.70 10.58
CA GLU A 228 12.40 -10.61 10.69
C GLU A 228 12.37 -9.70 9.47
N TRP A 229 12.75 -8.42 9.68
CA TRP A 229 12.89 -7.45 8.60
C TRP A 229 14.32 -7.44 8.06
N HIS A 230 14.49 -7.84 6.81
CA HIS A 230 15.78 -7.90 6.11
C HIS A 230 15.92 -6.73 5.15
N LEU A 231 17.02 -5.97 5.28
CA LEU A 231 17.34 -4.84 4.42
C LEU A 231 17.84 -5.33 3.05
N MET A 232 17.09 -5.02 2.00
CA MET A 232 17.45 -5.33 0.62
C MET A 232 18.17 -4.15 -0.03
N ARG A 233 19.33 -4.39 -0.61
CA ARG A 233 20.13 -3.44 -1.36
C ARG A 233 20.35 -3.96 -2.78
N LYS A 234 20.78 -3.08 -3.68
CA LYS A 234 20.94 -3.35 -5.13
C LYS A 234 21.76 -4.60 -5.48
N ASN A 235 22.58 -5.11 -4.55
CA ASN A 235 23.43 -6.29 -4.73
C ASN A 235 23.18 -7.36 -3.65
N SER A 236 22.10 -7.27 -2.89
CA SER A 236 21.76 -8.29 -1.89
C SER A 236 21.23 -9.52 -2.62
N LYS A 237 21.82 -10.69 -2.35
CA LYS A 237 21.15 -11.96 -2.65
C LYS A 237 19.97 -12.07 -1.69
N ILE A 238 18.79 -12.42 -2.21
CA ILE A 238 17.63 -12.74 -1.39
C ILE A 238 18.00 -13.98 -0.57
N PRO A 239 17.83 -14.00 0.76
CA PRO A 239 17.95 -15.22 1.53
C PRO A 239 16.97 -16.27 0.95
N THR A 240 17.48 -17.38 0.56
CA THR A 240 16.71 -18.55 0.05
C THR A 240 16.01 -19.24 1.19
#